data_591423c69071c034cb08befddba9ba34
#
_entry.id   591423c69071c034cb08befddba9ba34
#
_cell.length_a   1.000
_cell.length_b   1.000
_cell.length_c   1.000
_cell.angle_alpha   90.00
_cell.angle_beta   90.00
_cell.angle_gamma   90.00
#
_symmetry.space_group_name_H-M   'P 1'
#
loop_
_entity.id
_entity.type
_entity.pdbx_description
1 polymer ?
#
loop_
_entity_poly.entity_id
_entity_poly.type
_entity_poly.pdbx_seq_one_letter_code
_entity_poly.pdbx_strand_id
1 'polypeptide(L)'
;MTMKHNILLLASLAFSATVMAQPKPEIENPLSRPFETHEDRTEIILPLVNGLTVYKTDFHIHTIYSDGEVTPAMRVVEAWYDGLDAIAITDHMEYRRIERELFDYMNKYISPEIRKGGEAVNTNIMRQGPDERGVLVDFNVGYKAAAQKASDYGLLVVRGVEITRKSKGDYNAIFTTDNNAIYSPSLEQTIRNARSQGAFIVHNHPDYDKNSANYLTATPNMLYEKGLIDGVEVANSRKIYWHLFSHAISGGYTPMANSDNHEYVYWKYGRPSDYDIPRYRNMNLILAKDLTASDLRDALKAGNTIAYGNNNLISKCELLQALFKASVEFKIQRTASTRHHVTVVNRSSLPYYFQIGNKEYILNAMGALHFNLPKDVENIDVTVLNMWYGNNEHPTINFNLK
;
A
#
# COMPACT_ATOMS: atom_id res chain seq x y z
N MET A 1 -20.78 -1.48 -70.40
CA MET A 1 -21.08 -0.84 -69.09
C MET A 1 -20.72 -1.75 -67.92
N THR A 2 -19.72 -2.57 -68.07
CA THR A 2 -19.36 -3.69 -67.11
C THR A 2 -17.92 -3.67 -66.63
N MET A 3 -17.11 -2.70 -67.01
CA MET A 3 -15.71 -2.63 -66.61
C MET A 3 -15.37 -1.69 -65.44
N LYS A 4 -16.27 -0.79 -65.05
CA LYS A 4 -16.00 0.19 -63.94
C LYS A 4 -16.24 -0.36 -62.53
N HIS A 5 -17.06 -1.40 -62.36
CA HIS A 5 -17.35 -1.98 -61.04
C HIS A 5 -16.26 -2.92 -60.54
N ASN A 6 -15.51 -3.59 -61.42
CA ASN A 6 -14.45 -4.54 -61.04
C ASN A 6 -13.17 -3.83 -60.55
N ILE A 7 -12.92 -2.57 -60.96
CA ILE A 7 -11.75 -1.81 -60.54
C ILE A 7 -11.93 -1.26 -59.11
N LEU A 8 -13.17 -0.93 -58.72
CA LEU A 8 -13.45 -0.47 -57.35
C LEU A 8 -13.35 -1.59 -56.30
N LEU A 9 -13.74 -2.81 -56.72
CA LEU A 9 -13.65 -3.98 -55.79
C LEU A 9 -12.20 -4.42 -55.54
N LEU A 10 -11.34 -4.32 -56.57
CA LEU A 10 -9.91 -4.62 -56.45
C LEU A 10 -9.14 -3.55 -55.61
N ALA A 11 -9.55 -2.29 -55.70
CA ALA A 11 -8.94 -1.24 -54.91
C ALA A 11 -9.34 -1.32 -53.41
N SER A 12 -10.57 -1.73 -53.08
CA SER A 12 -11.00 -1.94 -51.71
C SER A 12 -10.38 -3.15 -51.03
N LEU A 13 -10.10 -4.22 -51.80
CA LEU A 13 -9.41 -5.40 -51.32
C LEU A 13 -7.91 -5.16 -51.11
N ALA A 14 -7.28 -4.35 -51.95
CA ALA A 14 -5.87 -3.97 -51.79
C ALA A 14 -5.65 -3.04 -50.59
N PHE A 15 -6.63 -2.18 -50.28
CA PHE A 15 -6.52 -1.27 -49.13
C PHE A 15 -6.74 -1.99 -47.79
N SER A 16 -7.63 -3.01 -47.76
CA SER A 16 -7.81 -3.82 -46.55
C SER A 16 -6.65 -4.78 -46.29
N ALA A 17 -5.96 -5.24 -47.32
CA ALA A 17 -4.81 -6.12 -47.16
C ALA A 17 -3.54 -5.35 -46.69
N THR A 18 -3.41 -4.07 -47.02
CA THR A 18 -2.28 -3.26 -46.55
C THR A 18 -2.42 -2.77 -45.10
N VAL A 19 -3.63 -2.69 -44.57
CA VAL A 19 -3.83 -2.36 -43.15
C VAL A 19 -3.60 -3.57 -42.25
N MET A 20 -3.71 -4.81 -42.78
CA MET A 20 -3.52 -6.02 -41.99
C MET A 20 -2.07 -6.53 -41.94
N ALA A 21 -1.19 -5.94 -42.71
CA ALA A 21 0.23 -6.33 -42.76
C ALA A 21 1.11 -5.18 -42.19
N GLN A 22 0.83 -4.75 -41.00
CA GLN A 22 1.93 -4.16 -40.25
C GLN A 22 2.93 -5.29 -39.94
N PRO A 23 4.19 -5.18 -40.38
CA PRO A 23 5.19 -6.17 -39.99
C PRO A 23 5.18 -6.20 -38.48
N LYS A 24 4.97 -7.36 -37.88
CA LYS A 24 5.29 -7.56 -36.48
C LYS A 24 6.72 -7.03 -36.32
N PRO A 25 6.99 -6.12 -35.37
CA PRO A 25 8.36 -5.73 -35.14
C PRO A 25 9.17 -7.03 -34.97
N GLU A 26 10.23 -7.18 -35.77
CA GLU A 26 11.17 -8.27 -35.55
C GLU A 26 11.53 -8.23 -34.07
N ILE A 27 11.27 -9.31 -33.38
CA ILE A 27 11.69 -9.46 -31.99
C ILE A 27 13.20 -9.66 -32.07
N GLU A 28 13.91 -8.57 -32.23
CA GLU A 28 15.33 -8.55 -31.99
C GLU A 28 15.55 -9.09 -30.58
N ASN A 29 16.39 -10.08 -30.46
CA ASN A 29 16.90 -10.69 -29.25
C ASN A 29 16.10 -10.34 -27.97
N PRO A 30 15.31 -11.28 -27.40
CA PRO A 30 14.48 -11.00 -26.21
C PRO A 30 15.30 -10.50 -25.00
N LEU A 31 16.63 -10.68 -25.03
CA LEU A 31 17.54 -10.16 -24.01
C LEU A 31 17.91 -8.68 -24.25
N SER A 32 17.66 -8.14 -25.43
CA SER A 32 17.93 -6.73 -25.78
C SER A 32 16.68 -5.87 -25.80
N ARG A 33 15.52 -6.38 -25.38
CA ARG A 33 14.35 -5.53 -25.16
C ARG A 33 14.72 -4.46 -24.17
N PRO A 34 14.65 -3.19 -24.53
CA PRO A 34 14.69 -2.15 -23.51
C PRO A 34 13.55 -2.47 -22.54
N PHE A 35 13.80 -2.28 -21.26
CA PHE A 35 12.71 -2.24 -20.30
C PHE A 35 11.85 -1.03 -20.70
N GLU A 36 10.87 -1.25 -21.54
CA GLU A 36 9.81 -0.28 -21.81
C GLU A 36 8.95 -0.19 -20.57
N THR A 37 9.43 0.60 -19.66
CA THR A 37 8.96 0.63 -18.29
C THR A 37 7.82 1.59 -18.09
N HIS A 38 7.51 2.45 -19.06
CA HIS A 38 6.59 3.57 -18.85
C HIS A 38 5.17 3.33 -19.35
N GLU A 39 4.94 2.34 -20.21
CA GLU A 39 3.61 2.11 -20.80
C GLU A 39 2.70 1.21 -19.97
N ASP A 40 3.25 0.45 -19.01
CA ASP A 40 2.51 -0.56 -18.24
C ASP A 40 2.26 -0.19 -16.77
N ARG A 41 2.43 1.07 -16.39
CA ARG A 41 2.11 1.51 -15.04
C ARG A 41 0.62 1.32 -14.75
N THR A 42 0.30 0.66 -13.65
CA THR A 42 -1.08 0.57 -13.17
C THR A 42 -1.61 1.96 -12.82
N GLU A 43 -2.70 2.36 -13.46
CA GLU A 43 -3.40 3.59 -13.09
C GLU A 43 -4.48 3.29 -12.04
N ILE A 44 -4.29 3.82 -10.84
CA ILE A 44 -5.28 3.77 -9.76
C ILE A 44 -5.94 5.13 -9.65
N ILE A 45 -7.08 5.28 -10.32
CA ILE A 45 -7.85 6.51 -10.37
C ILE A 45 -8.75 6.61 -9.16
N LEU A 46 -8.57 7.66 -8.36
CA LEU A 46 -9.38 7.99 -7.20
C LEU A 46 -9.84 9.44 -7.28
N PRO A 47 -11.07 9.75 -6.87
CA PRO A 47 -11.57 11.13 -6.87
C PRO A 47 -10.91 11.92 -5.74
N LEU A 48 -11.02 13.25 -5.82
CA LEU A 48 -10.77 14.10 -4.66
C LEU A 48 -11.81 13.79 -3.58
N VAL A 49 -11.39 13.64 -2.35
CA VAL A 49 -12.25 13.41 -1.19
C VAL A 49 -12.12 14.59 -0.24
N ASN A 50 -13.21 15.27 0.03
CA ASN A 50 -13.23 16.52 0.83
C ASN A 50 -12.24 17.59 0.32
N GLY A 51 -12.00 17.63 -0.98
CA GLY A 51 -11.07 18.57 -1.63
C GLY A 51 -9.60 18.18 -1.52
N LEU A 52 -9.27 17.00 -0.94
CA LEU A 52 -7.92 16.47 -0.81
C LEU A 52 -7.65 15.39 -1.85
N THR A 53 -6.40 15.30 -2.27
CA THR A 53 -5.91 14.21 -3.13
C THR A 53 -5.74 12.93 -2.31
N VAL A 54 -6.09 11.79 -2.91
CA VAL A 54 -5.94 10.47 -2.29
C VAL A 54 -4.65 9.83 -2.80
N TYR A 55 -3.60 9.83 -1.99
CA TYR A 55 -2.31 9.24 -2.32
C TYR A 55 -2.23 7.78 -1.92
N LYS A 56 -1.72 6.94 -2.81
CA LYS A 56 -1.54 5.49 -2.64
C LYS A 56 -0.14 5.22 -2.11
N THR A 57 -0.04 4.62 -0.92
CA THR A 57 1.25 4.45 -0.24
C THR A 57 1.40 3.07 0.37
N ASP A 58 2.64 2.58 0.45
CA ASP A 58 2.99 1.37 1.19
C ASP A 58 4.19 1.68 2.11
N PHE A 59 3.98 1.58 3.40
CA PHE A 59 4.93 2.02 4.40
C PHE A 59 5.52 0.89 5.25
N HIS A 60 5.52 -0.34 4.68
CA HIS A 60 6.18 -1.50 5.27
C HIS A 60 6.76 -2.39 4.17
N ILE A 61 8.05 -2.19 3.86
CA ILE A 61 8.74 -2.86 2.76
C ILE A 61 10.19 -3.18 3.18
N HIS A 62 10.63 -4.42 2.90
CA HIS A 62 11.97 -4.91 3.18
C HIS A 62 12.84 -5.00 1.93
N THR A 63 14.14 -4.89 2.11
CA THR A 63 15.14 -4.99 1.05
C THR A 63 16.27 -5.95 1.43
N ILE A 64 17.22 -6.13 0.50
CA ILE A 64 18.42 -6.92 0.76
C ILE A 64 19.25 -6.41 1.95
N TYR A 65 19.00 -5.19 2.44
CA TYR A 65 19.70 -4.65 3.61
C TYR A 65 19.11 -5.15 4.94
N SER A 66 18.01 -5.89 4.91
CA SER A 66 17.51 -6.70 6.02
C SER A 66 17.35 -8.16 5.61
N ASP A 67 16.16 -8.68 5.61
CA ASP A 67 15.81 -10.06 5.25
C ASP A 67 15.01 -10.15 3.95
N GLY A 68 14.79 -9.02 3.27
CA GLY A 68 14.21 -9.00 1.93
C GLY A 68 15.17 -9.50 0.84
N GLU A 69 14.63 -9.86 -0.31
CA GLU A 69 15.35 -10.43 -1.44
C GLU A 69 15.55 -9.41 -2.59
N VAL A 70 14.96 -8.23 -2.48
CA VAL A 70 14.89 -7.22 -3.54
C VAL A 70 15.68 -5.98 -3.16
N THR A 71 16.39 -5.39 -4.13
CA THR A 71 17.14 -4.15 -3.89
C THR A 71 16.21 -2.95 -3.65
N PRO A 72 16.65 -1.93 -2.89
CA PRO A 72 15.86 -0.71 -2.69
C PRO A 72 15.47 -0.02 -4.01
N ALA A 73 16.37 -0.02 -5.00
CA ALA A 73 16.09 0.54 -6.31
C ALA A 73 14.94 -0.20 -7.02
N MET A 74 14.90 -1.52 -6.91
CA MET A 74 13.83 -2.31 -7.52
C MET A 74 12.50 -2.13 -6.76
N ARG A 75 12.52 -1.91 -5.44
CA ARG A 75 11.32 -1.56 -4.67
C ARG A 75 10.64 -0.29 -5.20
N VAL A 76 11.44 0.69 -5.61
CA VAL A 76 10.92 1.90 -6.25
C VAL A 76 10.25 1.58 -7.58
N VAL A 77 10.90 0.76 -8.41
CA VAL A 77 10.37 0.34 -9.72
C VAL A 77 9.05 -0.41 -9.54
N GLU A 78 9.00 -1.42 -8.65
CA GLU A 78 7.77 -2.17 -8.36
C GLU A 78 6.63 -1.25 -7.89
N ALA A 79 6.92 -0.34 -6.95
CA ALA A 79 5.92 0.57 -6.41
C ALA A 79 5.36 1.51 -7.49
N TRP A 80 6.20 2.00 -8.38
CA TRP A 80 5.78 2.83 -9.49
C TRP A 80 4.89 2.05 -10.47
N TYR A 81 5.29 0.82 -10.83
CA TYR A 81 4.47 -0.05 -11.68
C TYR A 81 3.11 -0.38 -11.07
N ASP A 82 3.06 -0.58 -9.77
CA ASP A 82 1.83 -0.86 -9.02
C ASP A 82 0.93 0.36 -8.84
N GLY A 83 1.36 1.55 -9.32
CA GLY A 83 0.57 2.79 -9.26
C GLY A 83 0.64 3.51 -7.92
N LEU A 84 1.62 3.20 -7.07
CA LEU A 84 1.81 3.91 -5.81
C LEU A 84 2.42 5.30 -6.03
N ASP A 85 2.16 6.21 -5.09
CA ASP A 85 2.68 7.58 -5.07
C ASP A 85 3.84 7.73 -4.08
N ALA A 86 3.81 6.95 -3.00
CA ALA A 86 4.90 6.96 -2.01
C ALA A 86 5.11 5.59 -1.36
N ILE A 87 6.36 5.36 -0.93
CA ILE A 87 6.75 4.18 -0.14
C ILE A 87 7.65 4.56 1.02
N ALA A 88 7.72 3.69 2.04
CA ALA A 88 8.80 3.70 3.02
C ALA A 88 9.64 2.44 2.92
N ILE A 89 10.95 2.59 2.93
CA ILE A 89 11.85 1.45 3.17
C ILE A 89 11.99 1.29 4.68
N THR A 90 11.58 0.12 5.16
CA THR A 90 11.51 -0.19 6.60
C THR A 90 12.31 -1.43 6.94
N ASP A 91 13.51 -1.54 6.36
CA ASP A 91 14.45 -2.61 6.71
C ASP A 91 14.60 -2.74 8.23
N HIS A 92 14.65 -3.97 8.73
CA HIS A 92 14.87 -4.26 10.15
C HIS A 92 16.15 -3.63 10.69
N MET A 93 16.12 -3.17 11.93
CA MET A 93 17.33 -2.81 12.67
C MET A 93 18.13 -4.05 13.06
N GLU A 94 17.44 -5.13 13.41
CA GLU A 94 18.02 -6.30 14.06
C GLU A 94 18.42 -7.40 13.09
N TYR A 95 17.71 -7.54 11.98
CA TYR A 95 17.93 -8.59 10.98
C TYR A 95 18.67 -8.05 9.77
N ARG A 96 19.98 -7.84 9.92
CA ARG A 96 20.87 -7.24 8.92
C ARG A 96 21.75 -8.30 8.28
N ARG A 97 21.30 -8.89 7.18
CA ARG A 97 21.99 -10.05 6.56
C ARG A 97 23.36 -9.68 6.00
N ILE A 98 23.48 -8.56 5.27
CA ILE A 98 24.73 -8.16 4.63
C ILE A 98 25.81 -7.85 5.67
N GLU A 99 25.48 -7.07 6.69
CA GLU A 99 26.44 -6.73 7.75
C GLU A 99 26.81 -7.96 8.56
N ARG A 100 25.88 -8.91 8.76
CA ARG A 100 26.14 -10.18 9.40
C ARG A 100 27.15 -11.03 8.61
N GLU A 101 26.93 -11.19 7.30
CA GLU A 101 27.82 -11.94 6.41
C GLU A 101 29.21 -11.33 6.37
N LEU A 102 29.31 -10.00 6.28
CA LEU A 102 30.58 -9.29 6.36
C LEU A 102 31.28 -9.53 7.69
N PHE A 103 30.53 -9.51 8.78
CA PHE A 103 31.05 -9.77 10.11
C PHE A 103 31.56 -11.20 10.26
N ASP A 104 30.82 -12.19 9.76
CA ASP A 104 31.22 -13.60 9.80
C ASP A 104 32.48 -13.84 8.95
N TYR A 105 32.58 -13.16 7.78
CA TYR A 105 33.78 -13.17 6.97
C TYR A 105 34.99 -12.62 7.75
N MET A 106 34.84 -11.46 8.38
CA MET A 106 35.91 -10.87 9.20
C MET A 106 36.31 -11.76 10.36
N ASN A 107 35.35 -12.41 11.02
CA ASN A 107 35.63 -13.35 12.10
C ASN A 107 36.40 -14.57 11.62
N LYS A 108 36.15 -15.04 10.41
CA LYS A 108 36.78 -16.25 9.86
C LYS A 108 38.16 -15.98 9.26
N TYR A 109 38.35 -14.84 8.60
CA TYR A 109 39.53 -14.60 7.75
C TYR A 109 40.43 -13.48 8.24
N ILE A 110 40.00 -12.65 9.16
CA ILE A 110 40.81 -11.56 9.72
C ILE A 110 41.29 -11.96 11.13
N SER A 111 42.61 -11.86 11.36
CA SER A 111 43.18 -12.29 12.61
C SER A 111 42.63 -11.55 13.83
N PRO A 112 42.59 -12.21 15.01
CA PRO A 112 42.12 -11.57 16.24
C PRO A 112 42.90 -10.33 16.67
N GLU A 113 44.17 -10.24 16.29
CA GLU A 113 45.00 -9.07 16.58
C GLU A 113 44.54 -7.82 15.78
N ILE A 114 43.97 -8.03 14.60
CA ILE A 114 43.40 -6.94 13.77
C ILE A 114 42.01 -6.60 14.26
N ARG A 115 41.29 -7.59 14.79
CA ARG A 115 39.95 -7.44 15.33
C ARG A 115 40.01 -7.02 16.79
N LYS A 116 40.06 -5.75 17.09
CA LYS A 116 40.02 -5.29 18.48
C LYS A 116 38.65 -5.62 19.10
N GLY A 117 38.69 -6.14 20.32
CA GLY A 117 37.50 -6.32 21.15
C GLY A 117 36.85 -7.72 21.17
N GLY A 118 37.31 -8.68 20.44
CA GLY A 118 37.09 -10.14 20.63
C GLY A 118 35.70 -10.76 20.86
N GLU A 119 34.74 -10.01 21.32
CA GLU A 119 33.38 -10.54 21.56
C GLU A 119 32.60 -10.64 20.25
N ALA A 120 31.86 -11.72 20.12
CA ALA A 120 30.91 -11.88 19.02
C ALA A 120 29.94 -10.72 19.07
N VAL A 121 29.82 -9.97 17.97
CA VAL A 121 28.72 -9.02 17.81
C VAL A 121 27.44 -9.80 17.98
N ASN A 122 26.61 -9.35 18.88
CA ASN A 122 25.27 -9.87 18.96
C ASN A 122 24.56 -9.50 17.66
N THR A 123 24.45 -10.46 16.73
CA THR A 123 23.87 -10.28 15.41
C THR A 123 22.38 -9.96 15.45
N ASN A 124 21.75 -10.04 16.61
CA ASN A 124 20.35 -9.66 16.80
C ASN A 124 20.19 -8.20 17.21
N ILE A 125 21.28 -7.49 17.52
CA ILE A 125 21.27 -6.07 17.86
C ILE A 125 22.48 -5.44 17.19
N MET A 126 22.24 -4.79 16.05
CA MET A 126 23.31 -4.13 15.31
C MET A 126 23.72 -2.84 16.00
N ARG A 127 25.00 -2.54 15.99
CA ARG A 127 25.57 -1.32 16.53
C ARG A 127 25.64 -0.25 15.47
N GLN A 128 25.48 0.98 15.87
CA GLN A 128 25.73 2.15 15.05
C GLN A 128 27.19 2.57 15.15
N GLY A 129 27.69 3.09 14.04
CA GLY A 129 29.07 3.50 13.93
C GLY A 129 30.02 2.29 13.77
N PRO A 130 31.31 2.53 13.59
CA PRO A 130 32.30 1.46 13.51
C PRO A 130 32.30 0.70 14.82
N ASP A 131 32.10 -0.61 14.75
CA ASP A 131 32.39 -1.45 15.89
C ASP A 131 33.92 -1.61 16.03
N GLU A 132 34.34 -2.20 17.14
CA GLU A 132 35.76 -2.40 17.39
C GLU A 132 36.44 -3.35 16.38
N ARG A 133 35.66 -4.00 15.53
CA ARG A 133 36.07 -4.93 14.49
C ARG A 133 36.03 -4.30 13.10
N GLY A 134 35.65 -3.04 12.99
CA GLY A 134 35.61 -2.30 11.74
C GLY A 134 34.35 -2.48 10.91
N VAL A 135 33.30 -3.14 11.47
CA VAL A 135 31.99 -3.22 10.81
C VAL A 135 31.18 -1.99 11.13
N LEU A 136 30.77 -1.29 10.10
CA LEU A 136 29.93 -0.11 10.19
C LEU A 136 28.50 -0.46 9.77
N VAL A 137 27.53 -0.19 10.65
CA VAL A 137 26.11 -0.35 10.36
C VAL A 137 25.50 1.03 10.05
N ASP A 138 24.85 1.16 8.90
CA ASP A 138 24.09 2.34 8.53
C ASP A 138 22.62 1.93 8.26
N PHE A 139 21.73 2.24 9.20
CA PHE A 139 20.29 1.97 9.07
C PHE A 139 19.58 2.87 8.05
N ASN A 140 20.28 3.84 7.47
CA ASN A 140 19.73 4.69 6.41
C ASN A 140 20.04 4.19 5.01
N VAL A 141 20.83 3.12 4.82
CA VAL A 141 21.36 2.73 3.50
C VAL A 141 20.24 2.37 2.52
N GLY A 142 19.24 1.60 2.96
CA GLY A 142 18.10 1.20 2.13
C GLY A 142 17.31 2.43 1.65
N TYR A 143 16.98 3.34 2.58
CA TYR A 143 16.32 4.61 2.24
C TYR A 143 17.14 5.44 1.23
N LYS A 144 18.44 5.64 1.48
CA LYS A 144 19.30 6.44 0.60
C LYS A 144 19.30 5.90 -0.83
N ALA A 145 19.46 4.58 -0.98
CA ALA A 145 19.46 3.93 -2.29
C ALA A 145 18.11 4.02 -3.00
N ALA A 146 17.00 3.83 -2.27
CA ALA A 146 15.65 3.99 -2.82
C ALA A 146 15.37 5.44 -3.22
N ALA A 147 15.68 6.41 -2.35
CA ALA A 147 15.45 7.83 -2.61
C ALA A 147 16.22 8.32 -3.83
N GLN A 148 17.46 7.84 -4.03
CA GLN A 148 18.23 8.14 -5.24
C GLN A 148 17.52 7.63 -6.50
N LYS A 149 16.99 6.41 -6.48
CA LYS A 149 16.29 5.83 -7.63
C LYS A 149 14.93 6.49 -7.88
N ALA A 150 14.25 6.88 -6.84
CA ALA A 150 12.90 7.46 -6.90
C ALA A 150 12.81 8.76 -7.69
N SER A 151 13.90 9.52 -7.78
CA SER A 151 13.96 10.74 -8.57
C SER A 151 13.67 10.51 -10.06
N ASP A 152 13.96 9.31 -10.58
CA ASP A 152 13.70 8.95 -11.98
C ASP A 152 12.20 8.70 -12.25
N TYR A 153 11.41 8.45 -11.21
CA TYR A 153 10.01 8.00 -11.31
C TYR A 153 9.00 8.99 -10.73
N GLY A 154 9.45 10.07 -10.09
CA GLY A 154 8.56 10.99 -9.38
C GLY A 154 7.82 10.32 -8.19
N LEU A 155 8.37 9.23 -7.65
CA LEU A 155 7.86 8.53 -6.47
C LEU A 155 8.45 9.16 -5.21
N LEU A 156 7.62 9.40 -4.20
CA LEU A 156 8.11 9.84 -2.90
C LEU A 156 8.61 8.64 -2.08
N VAL A 157 9.85 8.67 -1.64
CA VAL A 157 10.37 7.70 -0.66
C VAL A 157 10.53 8.39 0.69
N VAL A 158 9.84 7.90 1.71
CA VAL A 158 10.01 8.36 3.08
C VAL A 158 10.95 7.44 3.85
N ARG A 159 11.68 8.03 4.80
CA ARG A 159 12.59 7.26 5.63
C ARG A 159 11.81 6.53 6.71
N GLY A 160 12.11 5.25 6.87
CA GLY A 160 11.55 4.39 7.90
C GLY A 160 12.52 3.32 8.33
N VAL A 161 12.17 2.59 9.35
CA VAL A 161 12.89 1.42 9.85
C VAL A 161 11.94 0.56 10.67
N GLU A 162 12.08 -0.75 10.58
CA GLU A 162 11.38 -1.66 11.48
C GLU A 162 12.24 -2.00 12.70
N ILE A 163 11.62 -1.84 13.86
CA ILE A 163 12.19 -2.11 15.18
C ILE A 163 11.61 -3.43 15.65
N THR A 164 12.39 -4.50 15.55
CA THR A 164 12.00 -5.84 15.99
C THR A 164 12.68 -6.20 17.30
N ARG A 165 11.90 -6.55 18.29
CA ARG A 165 12.42 -7.08 19.56
C ARG A 165 11.72 -8.38 19.86
N LYS A 166 12.47 -9.47 19.85
CA LYS A 166 11.96 -10.82 20.08
C LYS A 166 10.99 -10.86 21.26
N SER A 167 9.79 -11.42 21.03
CA SER A 167 8.69 -11.51 22.01
C SER A 167 8.14 -10.18 22.55
N LYS A 168 8.44 -9.03 21.93
CA LYS A 168 7.94 -7.71 22.34
C LYS A 168 7.18 -6.97 21.24
N GLY A 169 6.99 -7.61 20.08
CA GLY A 169 6.33 -7.05 18.91
C GLY A 169 7.28 -6.31 17.96
N ASP A 170 6.73 -5.98 16.80
CA ASP A 170 7.41 -5.32 15.70
C ASP A 170 6.77 -3.95 15.45
N TYR A 171 7.58 -2.94 15.19
CA TYR A 171 7.11 -1.56 15.10
C TYR A 171 7.82 -0.83 13.97
N ASN A 172 7.07 -0.25 13.04
CA ASN A 172 7.63 0.69 12.09
C ASN A 172 7.71 2.09 12.70
N ALA A 173 8.89 2.70 12.59
CA ALA A 173 9.07 4.13 12.78
C ALA A 173 9.26 4.76 11.39
N ILE A 174 8.24 5.46 10.90
CA ILE A 174 8.25 6.12 9.59
C ILE A 174 8.31 7.64 9.73
N PHE A 175 8.86 8.32 8.72
CA PHE A 175 9.18 9.76 8.73
C PHE A 175 10.28 10.15 9.74
N THR A 176 11.21 9.24 9.99
CA THR A 176 12.42 9.56 10.75
C THR A 176 13.32 10.50 9.94
N THR A 177 14.20 11.24 10.60
CA THR A 177 15.21 12.08 9.94
C THR A 177 16.57 11.39 9.88
N ASP A 178 16.85 10.50 10.83
CA ASP A 178 18.06 9.68 10.89
C ASP A 178 17.79 8.38 11.67
N ASN A 179 17.75 7.24 10.98
CA ASN A 179 17.53 5.93 11.61
C ASN A 179 18.69 5.54 12.55
N ASN A 180 19.90 6.02 12.29
CA ASN A 180 21.05 5.73 13.15
C ASN A 180 20.88 6.35 14.53
N ALA A 181 20.32 7.55 14.60
CA ALA A 181 20.17 8.29 15.85
C ALA A 181 19.05 7.76 16.78
N ILE A 182 18.18 6.87 16.28
CA ILE A 182 17.09 6.36 17.13
C ILE A 182 17.47 5.10 17.91
N TYR A 183 18.52 4.38 17.50
CA TYR A 183 18.88 3.12 18.10
C TYR A 183 19.12 3.21 19.61
N SER A 184 18.58 2.25 20.34
CA SER A 184 18.86 1.98 21.76
C SER A 184 18.66 0.50 22.04
N PRO A 185 19.39 -0.10 23.01
CA PRO A 185 19.10 -1.45 23.50
C PRO A 185 17.66 -1.59 24.06
N SER A 186 17.09 -0.50 24.57
CA SER A 186 15.70 -0.45 25.04
C SER A 186 14.74 -0.17 23.89
N LEU A 187 13.72 -1.03 23.70
CA LEU A 187 12.66 -0.83 22.74
C LEU A 187 11.94 0.52 22.98
N GLU A 188 11.50 0.77 24.20
CA GLU A 188 10.81 2.02 24.54
C GLU A 188 11.66 3.24 24.22
N GLN A 189 12.95 3.20 24.56
CA GLN A 189 13.85 4.32 24.26
C GLN A 189 14.06 4.50 22.76
N THR A 190 14.17 3.42 21.99
CA THR A 190 14.25 3.49 20.52
C THR A 190 13.01 4.16 19.93
N ILE A 191 11.81 3.79 20.39
CA ILE A 191 10.55 4.40 19.96
C ILE A 191 10.50 5.89 20.37
N ARG A 192 10.89 6.23 21.58
CA ARG A 192 10.96 7.63 22.04
C ARG A 192 11.92 8.46 21.21
N ASN A 193 13.09 7.92 20.88
CA ASN A 193 14.07 8.59 20.03
C ASN A 193 13.48 8.83 18.61
N ALA A 194 12.77 7.85 18.04
CA ALA A 194 12.08 8.02 16.76
C ALA A 194 11.00 9.11 16.82
N ARG A 195 10.18 9.11 17.88
CA ARG A 195 9.14 10.14 18.10
C ARG A 195 9.74 11.54 18.26
N SER A 196 10.91 11.67 18.89
CA SER A 196 11.60 12.96 19.01
C SER A 196 12.02 13.55 17.66
N GLN A 197 12.18 12.71 16.65
CA GLN A 197 12.38 13.12 15.26
C GLN A 197 11.06 13.41 14.51
N GLY A 198 9.91 13.25 15.15
CA GLY A 198 8.58 13.44 14.54
C GLY A 198 8.03 12.19 13.86
N ALA A 199 8.64 11.03 14.05
CA ALA A 199 8.18 9.77 13.45
C ALA A 199 6.75 9.42 13.84
N PHE A 200 6.07 8.73 12.94
CA PHE A 200 4.81 8.03 13.13
C PHE A 200 5.11 6.57 13.44
N ILE A 201 4.58 6.05 14.54
CA ILE A 201 4.88 4.70 15.03
C ILE A 201 3.71 3.78 14.75
N VAL A 202 3.96 2.70 14.04
CA VAL A 202 2.97 1.67 13.68
C VAL A 202 3.28 0.38 14.44
N HIS A 203 2.28 -0.23 15.05
CA HIS A 203 2.36 -1.61 15.54
C HIS A 203 2.11 -2.54 14.35
N ASN A 204 3.14 -3.25 13.91
CA ASN A 204 3.11 -4.09 12.73
C ASN A 204 2.43 -5.43 13.04
N HIS A 205 1.68 -5.95 12.06
CA HIS A 205 1.10 -7.31 12.05
C HIS A 205 0.87 -7.94 13.45
N PRO A 206 0.05 -7.32 14.33
CA PRO A 206 -0.01 -7.68 15.76
C PRO A 206 -0.39 -9.13 16.07
N ASP A 207 -0.90 -9.85 15.07
CA ASP A 207 -1.33 -11.26 15.19
C ASP A 207 -0.46 -12.19 14.31
N TYR A 208 0.79 -11.81 14.06
CA TYR A 208 1.70 -12.63 13.25
C TYR A 208 2.10 -13.94 13.97
N ASP A 209 2.30 -13.88 15.28
CA ASP A 209 2.70 -15.02 16.07
C ASP A 209 1.50 -15.94 16.36
N LYS A 210 1.55 -17.19 15.86
CA LYS A 210 0.44 -18.17 15.91
C LYS A 210 -0.09 -18.49 17.32
N ASN A 211 0.57 -17.98 18.34
CA ASN A 211 0.17 -18.14 19.75
C ASN A 211 -0.57 -16.94 20.32
N SER A 212 -0.80 -15.89 19.52
CA SER A 212 -1.34 -14.64 20.01
C SER A 212 -2.83 -14.47 19.68
N ALA A 213 -3.68 -15.26 20.32
CA ALA A 213 -5.05 -14.79 20.54
C ALA A 213 -5.06 -13.46 21.34
N ASN A 214 -3.90 -12.94 21.68
CA ASN A 214 -3.71 -11.77 22.52
C ASN A 214 -2.58 -10.89 21.97
N TYR A 215 -2.87 -10.12 20.92
CA TYR A 215 -1.97 -9.12 20.34
C TYR A 215 -1.57 -8.00 21.34
N LEU A 216 -2.31 -7.86 22.44
CA LEU A 216 -2.01 -6.97 23.55
C LEU A 216 -1.25 -7.72 24.67
N THR A 217 -0.05 -8.23 24.34
CA THR A 217 0.87 -8.70 25.37
C THR A 217 1.38 -7.53 26.21
N ALA A 218 2.08 -7.81 27.30
CA ALA A 218 2.49 -6.76 28.27
C ALA A 218 3.26 -5.59 27.63
N THR A 219 4.12 -5.86 26.64
CA THR A 219 4.92 -4.79 26.01
C THR A 219 4.11 -3.90 25.07
N PRO A 220 3.37 -4.43 24.06
CA PRO A 220 2.49 -3.60 23.25
C PRO A 220 1.50 -2.81 24.10
N ASN A 221 0.85 -3.46 25.07
CA ASN A 221 -0.12 -2.78 25.93
C ASN A 221 0.48 -1.58 26.66
N MET A 222 1.67 -1.74 27.25
CA MET A 222 2.41 -0.66 27.88
C MET A 222 2.72 0.49 26.91
N LEU A 223 3.06 0.19 25.64
CA LEU A 223 3.34 1.20 24.62
C LEU A 223 2.09 1.98 24.22
N TYR A 224 0.94 1.30 24.12
CA TYR A 224 -0.36 1.95 23.89
C TYR A 224 -0.75 2.85 25.06
N GLU A 225 -0.66 2.36 26.29
CA GLU A 225 -0.96 3.13 27.52
C GLU A 225 -0.10 4.38 27.64
N LYS A 226 1.16 4.33 27.20
CA LYS A 226 2.08 5.48 27.19
C LYS A 226 1.87 6.42 26.00
N GLY A 227 0.92 6.15 25.09
CA GLY A 227 0.68 6.95 23.90
C GLY A 227 1.86 6.96 22.94
N LEU A 228 2.58 5.83 22.84
CA LEU A 228 3.76 5.71 21.99
C LEU A 228 3.46 5.10 20.61
N ILE A 229 2.25 4.59 20.39
CA ILE A 229 1.77 4.03 19.14
C ILE A 229 0.79 5.02 18.48
N ASP A 230 0.94 5.26 17.19
CA ASP A 230 0.09 6.15 16.41
C ASP A 230 -0.84 5.37 15.46
N GLY A 231 -0.40 4.22 14.93
CA GLY A 231 -1.15 3.40 14.00
C GLY A 231 -1.02 1.90 14.26
N VAL A 232 -1.92 1.13 13.66
CA VAL A 232 -1.97 -0.33 13.77
C VAL A 232 -2.17 -0.94 12.39
N GLU A 233 -1.39 -1.94 12.04
CA GLU A 233 -1.67 -2.71 10.83
C GLU A 233 -2.90 -3.58 11.03
N VAL A 234 -3.95 -3.24 10.29
CA VAL A 234 -5.21 -4.01 10.20
C VAL A 234 -5.22 -4.95 8.99
N ALA A 235 -4.29 -4.73 8.05
CA ALA A 235 -4.00 -5.62 6.96
C ALA A 235 -2.48 -5.61 6.68
N ASN A 236 -1.91 -6.81 6.56
CA ASN A 236 -0.49 -6.98 6.27
C ASN A 236 -0.32 -8.21 5.38
N SER A 237 0.55 -8.10 4.36
CA SER A 237 0.75 -9.18 3.42
C SER A 237 -0.60 -9.64 2.80
N ARG A 238 -0.98 -10.91 2.93
CA ARG A 238 -2.26 -11.44 2.46
C ARG A 238 -3.30 -11.59 3.57
N LYS A 239 -2.99 -11.13 4.79
CA LYS A 239 -3.87 -11.26 5.96
C LYS A 239 -4.65 -9.97 6.22
N ILE A 240 -5.88 -10.12 6.65
CA ILE A 240 -6.72 -9.06 7.19
C ILE A 240 -7.04 -9.45 8.63
N TYR A 241 -6.78 -8.53 9.55
CA TYR A 241 -6.96 -8.74 10.99
C TYR A 241 -8.30 -8.17 11.42
N TRP A 242 -9.39 -8.84 11.07
CA TRP A 242 -10.77 -8.40 11.30
C TRP A 242 -11.05 -7.97 12.74
N HIS A 243 -10.48 -8.67 13.70
CA HIS A 243 -10.63 -8.38 15.13
C HIS A 243 -9.94 -7.10 15.59
N LEU A 244 -9.03 -6.53 14.78
CA LEU A 244 -8.33 -5.29 15.11
C LEU A 244 -9.05 -4.02 14.63
N PHE A 245 -10.11 -4.12 13.83
CA PHE A 245 -10.75 -2.94 13.27
C PHE A 245 -11.31 -2.02 14.34
N SER A 246 -12.11 -2.58 15.28
CA SER A 246 -12.64 -1.79 16.39
C SER A 246 -11.53 -1.29 17.30
N HIS A 247 -10.47 -2.07 17.57
CA HIS A 247 -9.34 -1.63 18.37
C HIS A 247 -8.64 -0.41 17.71
N ALA A 248 -8.35 -0.47 16.41
CA ALA A 248 -7.72 0.63 15.71
C ALA A 248 -8.61 1.89 15.70
N ILE A 249 -9.85 1.75 15.23
CA ILE A 249 -10.72 2.90 14.96
C ILE A 249 -11.26 3.52 16.26
N SER A 250 -11.84 2.70 17.15
CA SER A 250 -12.40 3.18 18.42
C SER A 250 -11.30 3.57 19.42
N GLY A 251 -10.11 2.97 19.32
CA GLY A 251 -8.94 3.33 20.13
C GLY A 251 -8.26 4.63 19.63
N GLY A 252 -8.69 5.18 18.50
CA GLY A 252 -8.10 6.40 17.93
C GLY A 252 -6.77 6.19 17.23
N TYR A 253 -6.42 4.95 16.92
CA TYR A 253 -5.20 4.61 16.14
C TYR A 253 -5.52 4.63 14.66
N THR A 254 -4.57 5.07 13.85
CA THR A 254 -4.71 5.06 12.40
C THR A 254 -4.62 3.63 11.87
N PRO A 255 -5.68 3.10 11.21
CA PRO A 255 -5.61 1.80 10.57
C PRO A 255 -4.66 1.86 9.37
N MET A 256 -3.73 0.90 9.28
CA MET A 256 -2.74 0.79 8.23
C MET A 256 -2.88 -0.53 7.48
N ALA A 257 -2.64 -0.49 6.17
CA ALA A 257 -2.53 -1.68 5.33
C ALA A 257 -1.24 -1.62 4.53
N ASN A 258 -0.32 -2.52 4.80
CA ASN A 258 0.98 -2.53 4.16
C ASN A 258 1.30 -3.92 3.59
N SER A 259 2.27 -3.98 2.67
CA SER A 259 2.60 -5.24 2.02
C SER A 259 3.50 -6.13 2.85
N ASP A 260 4.38 -5.56 3.65
CA ASP A 260 5.43 -6.30 4.36
C ASP A 260 6.17 -7.24 3.40
N ASN A 261 6.60 -6.66 2.28
CA ASN A 261 7.05 -7.46 1.16
C ASN A 261 8.55 -7.72 1.24
N HIS A 262 8.93 -8.99 1.25
CA HIS A 262 10.30 -9.47 1.28
C HIS A 262 10.77 -9.92 -0.11
N GLU A 263 9.91 -10.66 -0.83
CA GLU A 263 10.10 -11.12 -2.21
C GLU A 263 9.58 -10.11 -3.24
N TYR A 264 9.58 -10.44 -4.53
CA TYR A 264 8.95 -9.62 -5.57
C TYR A 264 7.44 -9.48 -5.31
N VAL A 265 6.93 -8.23 -5.42
CA VAL A 265 5.50 -7.91 -5.19
C VAL A 265 4.59 -8.73 -6.09
N TYR A 266 4.97 -8.90 -7.35
CA TYR A 266 4.22 -9.69 -8.32
C TYR A 266 3.97 -11.15 -7.87
N TRP A 267 4.92 -11.79 -7.22
CA TRP A 267 4.75 -13.16 -6.74
C TRP A 267 3.71 -13.27 -5.61
N LYS A 268 3.55 -12.22 -4.87
CA LYS A 268 2.62 -12.17 -3.74
C LYS A 268 1.22 -11.74 -4.15
N TYR A 269 1.11 -10.74 -5.02
CA TYR A 269 -0.15 -10.07 -5.33
C TYR A 269 -0.65 -10.33 -6.76
N GLY A 270 0.20 -10.73 -7.71
CA GLY A 270 -0.13 -10.76 -9.13
C GLY A 270 -0.29 -9.34 -9.70
N ARG A 271 -0.86 -9.22 -10.88
CA ARG A 271 -1.27 -7.95 -11.49
C ARG A 271 -2.77 -7.75 -11.30
N PRO A 272 -3.26 -6.51 -11.20
CA PRO A 272 -4.72 -6.26 -11.15
C PRO A 272 -5.49 -6.87 -12.31
N SER A 273 -4.89 -6.93 -13.50
CA SER A 273 -5.45 -7.55 -14.71
C SER A 273 -5.56 -9.08 -14.67
N ASP A 274 -4.89 -9.75 -13.73
CA ASP A 274 -4.96 -11.21 -13.58
C ASP A 274 -6.28 -11.67 -12.93
N TYR A 275 -7.13 -10.73 -12.51
CA TYR A 275 -8.36 -10.99 -11.76
C TYR A 275 -9.58 -10.40 -12.45
N ASP A 276 -10.71 -11.13 -12.42
CA ASP A 276 -11.99 -10.64 -12.94
C ASP A 276 -12.44 -9.33 -12.30
N ILE A 277 -12.18 -9.19 -10.99
CA ILE A 277 -12.32 -7.94 -10.24
C ILE A 277 -10.91 -7.49 -9.86
N PRO A 278 -10.42 -6.35 -10.39
CA PRO A 278 -9.08 -5.88 -10.10
C PRO A 278 -8.77 -5.81 -8.60
N ARG A 279 -7.60 -6.31 -8.22
CA ARG A 279 -7.08 -6.25 -6.85
C ARG A 279 -5.69 -5.65 -6.88
N TYR A 280 -5.44 -4.77 -5.94
CA TYR A 280 -4.14 -4.14 -5.77
C TYR A 280 -3.42 -4.72 -4.56
N ARG A 281 -2.11 -4.50 -4.47
CA ARG A 281 -1.36 -4.76 -3.23
C ARG A 281 -1.96 -3.98 -2.07
N ASN A 282 -1.67 -4.38 -0.84
CA ASN A 282 -2.04 -3.59 0.32
C ASN A 282 -1.46 -2.19 0.19
N MET A 283 -2.25 -1.19 0.51
CA MET A 283 -1.84 0.21 0.46
C MET A 283 -2.63 1.06 1.44
N ASN A 284 -2.08 2.20 1.79
CA ASN A 284 -2.79 3.23 2.53
C ASN A 284 -3.22 4.30 1.54
N LEU A 285 -4.49 4.64 1.55
CA LEU A 285 -5.08 5.75 0.80
C LEU A 285 -5.06 6.97 1.72
N ILE A 286 -4.06 7.83 1.56
CA ILE A 286 -3.82 8.98 2.45
C ILE A 286 -4.39 10.23 1.80
N LEU A 287 -5.30 10.91 2.49
CA LEU A 287 -5.91 12.14 2.04
C LEU A 287 -5.04 13.33 2.48
N ALA A 288 -4.31 13.91 1.56
CA ALA A 288 -3.41 15.02 1.82
C ALA A 288 -3.50 16.10 0.71
N LYS A 289 -3.00 17.28 0.99
CA LYS A 289 -3.01 18.38 0.03
C LYS A 289 -1.94 18.17 -1.03
N ASP A 290 -0.71 17.93 -0.59
CA ASP A 290 0.44 17.79 -1.47
C ASP A 290 1.18 16.47 -1.19
N LEU A 291 1.89 15.95 -2.19
CA LEU A 291 2.71 14.75 -2.06
C LEU A 291 4.06 15.10 -1.41
N THR A 292 4.02 15.37 -0.12
CA THR A 292 5.22 15.65 0.68
C THR A 292 5.26 14.76 1.92
N ALA A 293 6.46 14.48 2.43
CA ALA A 293 6.60 13.67 3.65
C ALA A 293 5.89 14.30 4.85
N SER A 294 5.88 15.64 4.95
CA SER A 294 5.17 16.36 6.01
C SER A 294 3.67 16.21 5.90
N ASP A 295 3.10 16.44 4.71
CA ASP A 295 1.65 16.39 4.53
C ASP A 295 1.10 14.97 4.72
N LEU A 296 1.81 13.95 4.20
CA LEU A 296 1.44 12.55 4.41
C LEU A 296 1.50 12.17 5.91
N ARG A 297 2.57 12.57 6.62
CA ARG A 297 2.70 12.34 8.05
C ARG A 297 1.57 12.99 8.85
N ASP A 298 1.29 14.26 8.55
CA ASP A 298 0.29 15.03 9.27
C ASP A 298 -1.13 14.50 8.98
N ALA A 299 -1.40 14.04 7.76
CA ALA A 299 -2.63 13.34 7.39
C ALA A 299 -2.79 12.02 8.15
N LEU A 300 -1.72 11.21 8.26
CA LEU A 300 -1.73 9.98 9.07
C LEU A 300 -2.02 10.29 10.53
N LYS A 301 -1.36 11.29 11.13
CA LYS A 301 -1.60 11.71 12.52
C LYS A 301 -3.03 12.22 12.76
N ALA A 302 -3.65 12.82 11.77
CA ALA A 302 -5.06 13.23 11.80
C ALA A 302 -6.05 12.06 11.57
N GLY A 303 -5.56 10.88 11.18
CA GLY A 303 -6.37 9.74 10.80
C GLY A 303 -7.11 9.94 9.47
N ASN A 304 -6.58 10.79 8.59
CA ASN A 304 -7.08 11.01 7.21
C ASN A 304 -6.55 9.92 6.28
N THR A 305 -6.81 8.67 6.63
CA THR A 305 -6.27 7.49 5.94
C THR A 305 -7.31 6.40 5.88
N ILE A 306 -7.35 5.72 4.74
CA ILE A 306 -8.15 4.52 4.54
C ILE A 306 -7.18 3.38 4.22
N ALA A 307 -7.14 2.35 5.05
CA ALA A 307 -6.38 1.14 4.82
C ALA A 307 -7.08 0.30 3.75
N TYR A 308 -6.35 -0.08 2.68
CA TYR A 308 -6.86 -0.94 1.62
C TYR A 308 -6.15 -2.29 1.65
N GLY A 309 -6.92 -3.36 1.80
CA GLY A 309 -6.42 -4.74 1.72
C GLY A 309 -7.42 -5.66 1.03
N ASN A 310 -7.03 -6.28 -0.07
CA ASN A 310 -7.86 -7.25 -0.80
C ASN A 310 -9.30 -6.76 -1.06
N ASN A 311 -9.45 -5.56 -1.62
CA ASN A 311 -10.72 -4.88 -1.90
C ASN A 311 -11.55 -4.53 -0.64
N ASN A 312 -10.99 -4.59 0.56
CA ASN A 312 -11.61 -4.06 1.76
C ASN A 312 -11.01 -2.70 2.11
N LEU A 313 -11.84 -1.79 2.56
CA LEU A 313 -11.51 -0.42 2.93
C LEU A 313 -11.83 -0.23 4.40
N ILE A 314 -10.83 0.09 5.20
CA ILE A 314 -10.96 0.18 6.66
C ILE A 314 -10.58 1.60 7.10
N SER A 315 -11.50 2.31 7.73
CA SER A 315 -11.28 3.66 8.26
C SER A 315 -12.46 4.12 9.13
N LYS A 316 -12.42 5.39 9.55
CA LYS A 316 -13.54 6.07 10.19
C LYS A 316 -14.75 6.13 9.24
N CYS A 317 -15.95 5.98 9.80
CA CYS A 317 -17.21 5.94 9.02
C CYS A 317 -17.35 7.13 8.06
N GLU A 318 -17.09 8.35 8.55
CA GLU A 318 -17.25 9.58 7.77
C GLU A 318 -16.32 9.63 6.56
N LEU A 319 -15.10 9.11 6.70
CA LEU A 319 -14.12 9.11 5.63
C LEU A 319 -14.47 8.09 4.54
N LEU A 320 -14.97 6.90 4.95
CA LEU A 320 -15.49 5.89 4.04
C LEU A 320 -16.71 6.40 3.26
N GLN A 321 -17.65 7.05 3.96
CA GLN A 321 -18.81 7.67 3.33
C GLN A 321 -18.40 8.75 2.32
N ALA A 322 -17.42 9.58 2.67
CA ALA A 322 -16.91 10.63 1.79
C ALA A 322 -16.26 10.04 0.53
N LEU A 323 -15.43 8.98 0.66
CA LEU A 323 -14.83 8.29 -0.48
C LEU A 323 -15.92 7.69 -1.39
N PHE A 324 -16.90 6.99 -0.82
CA PHE A 324 -17.97 6.39 -1.62
C PHE A 324 -18.78 7.44 -2.37
N LYS A 325 -19.19 8.52 -1.70
CA LYS A 325 -19.93 9.64 -2.34
C LYS A 325 -19.13 10.33 -3.44
N ALA A 326 -17.83 10.45 -3.29
CA ALA A 326 -16.97 11.04 -4.31
C ALA A 326 -16.77 10.10 -5.52
N SER A 327 -16.79 8.78 -5.28
CA SER A 327 -16.54 7.74 -6.30
C SER A 327 -17.79 7.34 -7.08
N VAL A 328 -18.97 7.37 -6.44
CA VAL A 328 -20.18 6.73 -6.95
C VAL A 328 -21.29 7.75 -7.15
N GLU A 329 -21.82 7.79 -8.36
CA GLU A 329 -22.91 8.67 -8.76
C GLU A 329 -24.19 7.86 -9.03
N PHE A 330 -25.31 8.25 -8.42
CA PHE A 330 -26.63 7.71 -8.69
C PHE A 330 -27.39 8.65 -9.63
N LYS A 331 -27.71 8.15 -10.84
CA LYS A 331 -28.47 8.88 -11.85
C LYS A 331 -29.85 8.29 -12.01
N ILE A 332 -30.89 9.13 -11.89
CA ILE A 332 -32.26 8.72 -12.13
C ILE A 332 -32.64 9.12 -13.52
N GLN A 333 -33.05 8.13 -14.32
CA GLN A 333 -33.73 8.36 -15.59
C GLN A 333 -35.19 8.08 -15.38
N ARG A 334 -36.04 9.13 -15.57
CA ARG A 334 -37.49 8.99 -15.44
C ARG A 334 -38.05 8.19 -16.62
N THR A 335 -38.79 7.13 -16.30
CA THR A 335 -39.66 6.49 -17.29
C THR A 335 -41.11 6.93 -17.09
N ALA A 336 -41.91 6.87 -18.14
CA ALA A 336 -43.28 7.32 -18.17
C ALA A 336 -44.26 6.50 -17.30
N SER A 337 -43.84 5.41 -16.71
CA SER A 337 -44.71 4.47 -15.97
C SER A 337 -44.50 4.51 -14.43
N THR A 338 -44.51 3.40 -13.78
CA THR A 338 -44.55 3.21 -12.32
C THR A 338 -43.18 3.10 -11.66
N ARG A 339 -42.08 3.20 -12.40
CA ARG A 339 -40.73 2.96 -11.91
C ARG A 339 -39.70 4.03 -12.31
N HIS A 340 -38.71 4.23 -11.46
CA HIS A 340 -37.50 4.96 -11.80
C HIS A 340 -36.46 3.98 -12.35
N HIS A 341 -35.79 4.31 -13.44
CA HIS A 341 -34.55 3.67 -13.84
C HIS A 341 -33.40 4.37 -13.11
N VAL A 342 -32.64 3.62 -12.39
CA VAL A 342 -31.44 4.11 -11.68
C VAL A 342 -30.21 3.55 -12.36
N THR A 343 -29.31 4.44 -12.72
CA THR A 343 -27.95 4.10 -13.16
C THR A 343 -26.99 4.50 -12.05
N VAL A 344 -26.18 3.56 -11.59
CA VAL A 344 -25.12 3.78 -10.59
C VAL A 344 -23.80 3.68 -11.31
N VAL A 345 -22.99 4.73 -11.27
CA VAL A 345 -21.71 4.82 -11.98
C VAL A 345 -20.58 4.94 -10.99
N ASN A 346 -19.59 4.05 -11.07
CA ASN A 346 -18.35 4.13 -10.34
C ASN A 346 -17.29 4.83 -11.21
N ARG A 347 -16.71 5.91 -10.69
CA ARG A 347 -15.67 6.71 -11.35
C ARG A 347 -14.30 6.49 -10.71
N SER A 348 -14.13 5.41 -9.94
CA SER A 348 -12.87 5.06 -9.28
C SER A 348 -12.37 3.70 -9.70
N SER A 349 -11.10 3.46 -9.49
CA SER A 349 -10.47 2.15 -9.70
C SER A 349 -10.78 1.13 -8.60
N LEU A 350 -11.57 1.50 -7.58
CA LEU A 350 -11.95 0.60 -6.50
C LEU A 350 -13.32 -0.02 -6.80
N PRO A 351 -13.48 -1.34 -6.70
CA PRO A 351 -14.81 -1.97 -6.75
C PRO A 351 -15.55 -1.78 -5.43
N TYR A 352 -16.88 -1.70 -5.51
CA TYR A 352 -17.74 -1.60 -4.33
C TYR A 352 -18.71 -2.76 -4.29
N TYR A 353 -18.85 -3.37 -3.11
CA TYR A 353 -19.86 -4.35 -2.80
C TYR A 353 -20.84 -3.71 -1.80
N PHE A 354 -22.11 -3.56 -2.20
CA PHE A 354 -23.07 -2.84 -1.39
C PHE A 354 -24.47 -3.46 -1.44
N GLN A 355 -25.29 -3.10 -0.47
CA GLN A 355 -26.66 -3.54 -0.30
C GLN A 355 -27.64 -2.37 -0.35
N ILE A 356 -28.79 -2.59 -1.00
CA ILE A 356 -29.96 -1.70 -0.98
C ILE A 356 -31.17 -2.54 -0.60
N GLY A 357 -31.79 -2.28 0.55
CA GLY A 357 -32.80 -3.16 1.14
C GLY A 357 -32.23 -4.56 1.32
N ASN A 358 -32.85 -5.59 0.71
CA ASN A 358 -32.40 -6.99 0.81
C ASN A 358 -31.60 -7.46 -0.42
N LYS A 359 -31.17 -6.55 -1.28
CA LYS A 359 -30.44 -6.89 -2.52
C LYS A 359 -29.01 -6.41 -2.47
N GLU A 360 -28.10 -7.29 -2.83
CA GLU A 360 -26.67 -7.02 -2.91
C GLU A 360 -26.22 -6.79 -4.34
N TYR A 361 -25.24 -5.93 -4.52
CA TYR A 361 -24.72 -5.49 -5.82
C TYR A 361 -23.20 -5.40 -5.79
N ILE A 362 -22.56 -5.82 -6.87
CA ILE A 362 -21.14 -5.57 -7.12
C ILE A 362 -21.04 -4.49 -8.20
N LEU A 363 -20.44 -3.36 -7.86
CA LEU A 363 -20.17 -2.27 -8.77
C LEU A 363 -18.67 -2.29 -9.09
N ASN A 364 -18.34 -2.77 -10.27
CA ASN A 364 -16.96 -2.88 -10.71
C ASN A 364 -16.26 -1.52 -10.77
N ALA A 365 -14.93 -1.53 -10.66
CA ALA A 365 -14.08 -0.38 -10.93
C ALA A 365 -14.41 0.22 -12.31
N MET A 366 -14.56 1.55 -12.38
CA MET A 366 -14.91 2.30 -13.60
C MET A 366 -16.16 1.77 -14.33
N GLY A 367 -17.04 1.07 -13.60
CA GLY A 367 -18.22 0.38 -14.13
C GLY A 367 -19.55 1.08 -13.84
N ALA A 368 -20.63 0.50 -14.34
CA ALA A 368 -21.98 0.94 -14.05
C ALA A 368 -22.94 -0.23 -13.80
N LEU A 369 -23.95 0.03 -12.98
CA LEU A 369 -25.09 -0.86 -12.73
C LEU A 369 -26.39 -0.16 -13.09
N HIS A 370 -27.38 -0.95 -13.50
CA HIS A 370 -28.72 -0.49 -13.81
C HIS A 370 -29.76 -1.31 -13.05
N PHE A 371 -30.68 -0.63 -12.40
CA PHE A 371 -31.81 -1.28 -11.74
C PHE A 371 -33.03 -0.36 -11.72
N ASN A 372 -34.19 -0.94 -11.35
CA ASN A 372 -35.44 -0.20 -11.27
C ASN A 372 -35.86 -0.09 -9.80
N LEU A 373 -36.35 1.10 -9.42
CA LEU A 373 -36.99 1.36 -8.14
C LEU A 373 -38.45 1.76 -8.35
N PRO A 374 -39.35 1.49 -7.37
CA PRO A 374 -40.69 2.06 -7.37
C PRO A 374 -40.65 3.59 -7.43
N LYS A 375 -41.64 4.21 -8.09
CA LYS A 375 -41.67 5.66 -8.32
C LYS A 375 -41.84 6.49 -7.05
N ASP A 376 -42.38 5.90 -6.02
CA ASP A 376 -42.63 6.50 -4.71
C ASP A 376 -41.39 6.47 -3.79
N VAL A 377 -40.31 5.80 -4.20
CA VAL A 377 -39.03 5.81 -3.47
C VAL A 377 -38.28 7.10 -3.76
N GLU A 378 -38.18 7.94 -2.75
CA GLU A 378 -37.50 9.24 -2.84
C GLU A 378 -36.06 9.20 -2.32
N ASN A 379 -35.75 8.28 -1.42
CA ASN A 379 -34.44 8.10 -0.81
C ASN A 379 -34.09 6.62 -0.78
N ILE A 380 -32.80 6.31 -0.89
CA ILE A 380 -32.27 4.96 -0.72
C ILE A 380 -31.12 4.98 0.28
N ASP A 381 -31.12 3.98 1.15
CA ASP A 381 -29.99 3.69 2.02
C ASP A 381 -29.12 2.62 1.35
N VAL A 382 -27.84 2.97 1.17
CA VAL A 382 -26.82 2.12 0.58
C VAL A 382 -25.83 1.73 1.66
N THR A 383 -25.81 0.47 2.05
CA THR A 383 -24.82 -0.06 2.99
C THR A 383 -23.67 -0.68 2.22
N VAL A 384 -22.44 -0.17 2.38
CA VAL A 384 -21.28 -0.61 1.61
C VAL A 384 -20.52 -1.68 2.36
N LEU A 385 -20.66 -2.93 1.93
CA LEU A 385 -20.26 -4.14 2.64
C LEU A 385 -18.75 -4.43 2.61
N ASN A 386 -18.00 -3.86 1.66
CA ASN A 386 -16.53 -3.94 1.65
C ASN A 386 -15.86 -2.70 2.25
N MET A 387 -16.61 -1.90 2.99
CA MET A 387 -16.13 -0.80 3.83
C MET A 387 -16.40 -1.10 5.30
N TRP A 388 -15.40 -0.85 6.16
CA TRP A 388 -15.41 -1.27 7.56
C TRP A 388 -14.95 -0.13 8.48
N TYR A 389 -15.79 0.25 9.43
CA TYR A 389 -15.41 1.21 10.47
C TYR A 389 -15.37 0.60 11.88
N GLY A 390 -15.52 -0.72 11.96
CA GLY A 390 -15.46 -1.54 13.18
C GLY A 390 -15.62 -3.01 12.83
N ASN A 391 -15.68 -3.86 13.85
CA ASN A 391 -15.90 -5.28 13.66
C ASN A 391 -17.37 -5.51 13.24
N ASN A 392 -17.58 -5.97 12.01
CA ASN A 392 -18.89 -6.15 11.38
C ASN A 392 -19.73 -4.86 11.26
N GLU A 393 -19.06 -3.69 11.16
CA GLU A 393 -19.72 -2.40 11.02
C GLU A 393 -19.42 -1.79 9.65
N HIS A 394 -20.49 -1.52 8.88
CA HIS A 394 -20.43 -1.02 7.52
C HIS A 394 -21.09 0.35 7.39
N PRO A 395 -20.50 1.32 6.66
CA PRO A 395 -21.13 2.62 6.48
C PRO A 395 -22.40 2.50 5.63
N THR A 396 -23.44 3.19 6.07
CA THR A 396 -24.68 3.37 5.32
C THR A 396 -24.76 4.84 4.84
N ILE A 397 -25.04 5.02 3.56
CA ILE A 397 -25.12 6.31 2.89
C ILE A 397 -26.53 6.49 2.36
N ASN A 398 -27.17 7.60 2.72
CA ASN A 398 -28.46 7.98 2.15
C ASN A 398 -28.27 8.78 0.85
N PHE A 399 -28.96 8.38 -0.20
CA PHE A 399 -29.03 9.09 -1.49
C PHE A 399 -30.45 9.59 -1.73
N ASN A 400 -30.59 10.90 -1.94
CA ASN A 400 -31.83 11.49 -2.39
C ASN A 400 -31.97 11.28 -3.89
N LEU A 401 -33.12 10.73 -4.31
CA LEU A 401 -33.44 10.41 -5.69
C LEU A 401 -34.33 11.49 -6.36
N LYS A 402 -34.56 12.63 -5.70
CA LYS A 402 -35.35 13.75 -6.26
C LYS A 402 -34.59 14.63 -7.21
#